data_7ba525406801a87a6e3d7f4867c784f5
#
_entry.id   7ba525406801a87a6e3d7f4867c784f5
#
_cell.length_a   1.000
_cell.length_b   1.000
_cell.length_c   1.000
_cell.angle_alpha   90.00
_cell.angle_beta   90.00
_cell.angle_gamma   90.00
#
_symmetry.space_group_name_H-M   'P 1'
#
loop_
_entity.id
_entity.type
_entity.pdbx_description
1 polymer ?
#
loop_
_entity_poly.entity_id
_entity_poly.type
_entity_poly.pdbx_seq_one_letter_code
_entity_poly.pdbx_strand_id
1 'polypeptide(L)'
;IKSYKGGGFLIGKKYMKDLIKDEIKSLAPYIAGKPIDEVKNKYKINRVVKLASNENPYGCSNKVKNIISKLINSSNLYPDSASCDLKAEIAKTFNIDKNMIFCGAGSDSLIKDICLTVLNKYDESIMGEVTFPRYESNTLIVGAIPVKIPMKNNKLDIEKMVEAITDKTKVIWFCNPNNPTGTIFTEKEFISIVNK
;
A
#
# COMPACT_ATOMS: atom_id res chain seq x y z
N ILE A 1 -32.69 -7.39 -8.65
CA ILE A 1 -31.64 -8.43 -8.63
C ILE A 1 -32.12 -9.57 -9.52
N LYS A 2 -31.44 -9.83 -10.63
CA LYS A 2 -31.70 -11.00 -11.48
C LYS A 2 -30.60 -12.02 -11.26
N SER A 3 -30.97 -13.26 -10.89
CA SER A 3 -29.98 -14.36 -10.83
C SER A 3 -29.71 -14.89 -12.23
N TYR A 4 -28.42 -15.18 -12.51
CA TYR A 4 -28.00 -15.84 -13.72
C TYR A 4 -27.69 -17.33 -13.46
N LYS A 5 -27.95 -18.21 -14.44
CA LYS A 5 -27.57 -19.63 -14.39
C LYS A 5 -26.03 -19.73 -14.35
N GLY A 6 -25.48 -19.71 -13.16
CA GLY A 6 -24.03 -19.69 -12.91
C GLY A 6 -23.65 -19.05 -11.57
N GLY A 7 -24.62 -18.71 -10.74
CA GLY A 7 -24.36 -18.26 -9.36
C GLY A 7 -23.92 -16.80 -9.20
N GLY A 8 -23.92 -15.99 -10.26
CA GLY A 8 -23.62 -14.55 -10.18
C GLY A 8 -24.88 -13.69 -10.06
N PHE A 9 -24.80 -12.61 -9.30
CA PHE A 9 -25.86 -11.61 -9.22
C PHE A 9 -25.53 -10.41 -10.08
N LEU A 10 -26.45 -10.02 -11.00
CA LEU A 10 -26.36 -8.75 -11.73
C LEU A 10 -27.18 -7.69 -10.99
N ILE A 11 -26.49 -6.68 -10.48
CA ILE A 11 -27.10 -5.49 -9.89
C ILE A 11 -27.22 -4.44 -10.99
N GLY A 12 -28.43 -3.96 -11.26
CA GLY A 12 -28.64 -2.92 -12.28
C GLY A 12 -27.87 -1.62 -11.92
N LYS A 13 -27.28 -0.95 -12.93
CA LYS A 13 -26.48 0.28 -12.76
C LYS A 13 -27.14 1.35 -11.88
N LYS A 14 -28.46 1.44 -11.87
CA LYS A 14 -29.22 2.44 -11.11
C LYS A 14 -29.12 2.21 -9.59
N TYR A 15 -29.04 0.94 -9.14
CA TYR A 15 -28.98 0.58 -7.72
C TYR A 15 -27.55 0.46 -7.17
N MET A 16 -26.54 0.36 -8.02
CA MET A 16 -25.15 0.24 -7.55
C MET A 16 -24.67 1.47 -6.80
N LYS A 17 -25.10 2.68 -7.20
CA LYS A 17 -24.70 3.92 -6.52
C LYS A 17 -25.22 3.99 -5.08
N ASP A 18 -26.38 3.42 -4.82
CA ASP A 18 -27.01 3.44 -3.50
C ASP A 18 -26.44 2.38 -2.53
N LEU A 19 -25.69 1.41 -3.07
CA LEU A 19 -25.01 0.37 -2.30
C LEU A 19 -23.57 0.75 -1.90
N ILE A 20 -23.02 1.79 -2.51
CA ILE A 20 -21.64 2.24 -2.23
C ILE A 20 -21.68 3.15 -1.00
N LYS A 21 -20.80 2.91 -0.04
CA LYS A 21 -20.64 3.79 1.13
C LYS A 21 -20.36 5.22 0.67
N ASP A 22 -20.91 6.20 1.38
CA ASP A 22 -20.75 7.63 1.02
C ASP A 22 -19.28 8.04 1.03
N GLU A 23 -18.51 7.54 1.97
CA GLU A 23 -17.09 7.79 2.11
C GLU A 23 -16.27 7.36 0.88
N ILE A 24 -16.77 6.34 0.14
CA ILE A 24 -16.09 5.81 -1.05
C ILE A 24 -16.49 6.58 -2.32
N LYS A 25 -17.65 7.23 -2.33
CA LYS A 25 -18.16 7.95 -3.52
C LYS A 25 -17.22 9.07 -3.98
N SER A 26 -16.44 9.64 -3.07
CA SER A 26 -15.45 10.70 -3.34
C SER A 26 -14.10 10.18 -3.84
N LEU A 27 -13.83 8.87 -3.71
CA LEU A 27 -12.54 8.30 -4.10
C LEU A 27 -12.40 8.23 -5.63
N ALA A 28 -11.34 8.84 -6.14
CA ALA A 28 -10.92 8.62 -7.51
C ALA A 28 -10.34 7.19 -7.66
N PRO A 29 -10.68 6.46 -8.74
CA PRO A 29 -10.04 5.19 -9.02
C PRO A 29 -8.53 5.34 -9.16
N TYR A 30 -7.77 4.44 -8.53
CA TYR A 30 -6.32 4.41 -8.73
C TYR A 30 -6.00 4.08 -10.21
N ILE A 31 -5.24 4.95 -10.85
CA ILE A 31 -4.77 4.75 -12.22
C ILE A 31 -3.37 4.13 -12.15
N ALA A 32 -3.28 2.82 -12.41
CA ALA A 32 -2.01 2.13 -12.50
C ALA A 32 -1.17 2.61 -13.68
N GLY A 33 0.16 2.50 -13.57
CA GLY A 33 1.08 2.74 -14.68
C GLY A 33 0.76 1.80 -15.85
N LYS A 34 0.87 2.30 -17.09
CA LYS A 34 0.56 1.52 -18.29
C LYS A 34 1.53 0.35 -18.47
N PRO A 35 1.04 -0.84 -18.87
CA PRO A 35 1.89 -1.95 -19.29
C PRO A 35 2.77 -1.57 -20.48
N ILE A 36 3.98 -2.11 -20.53
CA ILE A 36 4.94 -1.86 -21.63
C ILE A 36 4.33 -2.20 -22.99
N ASP A 37 3.62 -3.33 -23.09
CA ASP A 37 3.03 -3.77 -24.36
C ASP A 37 1.88 -2.87 -24.83
N GLU A 38 1.10 -2.29 -23.91
CA GLU A 38 0.09 -1.27 -24.27
C GLU A 38 0.76 -0.05 -24.92
N VAL A 39 1.87 0.42 -24.34
CA VAL A 39 2.61 1.57 -24.86
C VAL A 39 3.22 1.25 -26.23
N LYS A 40 3.88 0.08 -26.38
CA LYS A 40 4.42 -0.38 -27.66
C LYS A 40 3.36 -0.43 -28.76
N ASN A 41 2.22 -1.03 -28.44
CA ASN A 41 1.12 -1.19 -29.39
C ASN A 41 0.49 0.15 -29.76
N LYS A 42 0.29 1.03 -28.80
CA LYS A 42 -0.31 2.35 -29.02
C LYS A 42 0.55 3.26 -29.88
N TYR A 43 1.86 3.30 -29.63
CA TYR A 43 2.79 4.21 -30.29
C TYR A 43 3.60 3.56 -31.42
N LYS A 44 3.38 2.26 -31.69
CA LYS A 44 4.09 1.49 -32.74
C LYS A 44 5.61 1.55 -32.61
N ILE A 45 6.11 1.47 -31.38
CA ILE A 45 7.55 1.50 -31.03
C ILE A 45 8.02 0.16 -30.51
N ASN A 46 9.28 -0.18 -30.81
CA ASN A 46 9.85 -1.48 -30.41
C ASN A 46 10.51 -1.44 -29.01
N ARG A 47 10.97 -0.26 -28.56
CA ARG A 47 11.68 -0.12 -27.29
C ARG A 47 10.96 0.87 -26.39
N VAL A 48 10.72 0.44 -25.15
CA VAL A 48 10.15 1.27 -24.08
C VAL A 48 11.06 1.13 -22.85
N VAL A 49 11.42 2.27 -22.25
CA VAL A 49 12.06 2.33 -20.93
C VAL A 49 10.98 2.74 -19.94
N LYS A 50 10.61 1.84 -19.05
CA LYS A 50 9.60 2.10 -18.00
C LYS A 50 10.30 2.53 -16.72
N LEU A 51 10.11 3.80 -16.33
CA LEU A 51 10.62 4.38 -15.08
C LEU A 51 9.51 4.55 -14.02
N ALA A 52 8.33 4.01 -14.30
CA ALA A 52 7.16 4.04 -13.41
C ALA A 52 7.02 2.73 -12.63
N SER A 53 6.21 2.78 -11.55
CA SER A 53 5.82 1.63 -10.70
C SER A 53 6.94 1.06 -9.81
N ASN A 54 8.10 1.72 -9.70
CA ASN A 54 9.25 1.30 -8.87
C ASN A 54 9.66 -0.16 -9.07
N GLU A 55 9.52 -0.65 -10.31
CA GLU A 55 9.90 -2.03 -10.69
C GLU A 55 11.42 -2.17 -10.79
N ASN A 56 11.93 -3.35 -10.39
CA ASN A 56 13.34 -3.68 -10.59
C ASN A 56 13.62 -4.06 -12.06
N PRO A 57 14.33 -3.24 -12.85
CA PRO A 57 14.58 -3.52 -14.27
C PRO A 57 15.53 -4.69 -14.50
N TYR A 58 16.27 -5.13 -13.50
CA TYR A 58 17.23 -6.25 -13.60
C TYR A 58 16.58 -7.61 -13.44
N GLY A 59 15.27 -7.67 -13.08
CA GLY A 59 14.54 -8.91 -12.86
C GLY A 59 14.89 -9.58 -11.53
N CYS A 60 14.64 -10.88 -11.42
CA CYS A 60 14.92 -11.65 -10.22
C CYS A 60 16.27 -12.38 -10.31
N SER A 61 16.87 -12.70 -9.17
CA SER A 61 18.13 -13.43 -9.09
C SER A 61 17.99 -14.86 -9.63
N ASN A 62 19.10 -15.45 -10.12
CA ASN A 62 19.12 -16.83 -10.57
C ASN A 62 18.80 -17.84 -9.46
N LYS A 63 19.14 -17.51 -8.19
CA LYS A 63 18.75 -18.33 -7.04
C LYS A 63 17.22 -18.45 -6.93
N VAL A 64 16.51 -17.31 -7.06
CA VAL A 64 15.04 -17.27 -7.03
C VAL A 64 14.44 -18.06 -8.19
N LYS A 65 14.94 -17.90 -9.42
CA LYS A 65 14.48 -18.65 -10.59
C LYS A 65 14.58 -20.17 -10.38
N ASN A 66 15.72 -20.63 -9.86
CA ASN A 66 15.98 -22.04 -9.62
C ASN A 66 15.06 -22.63 -8.53
N ILE A 67 14.75 -21.85 -7.48
CA ILE A 67 13.85 -22.29 -6.40
C ILE A 67 12.40 -22.36 -6.91
N ILE A 68 11.93 -21.34 -7.64
CA ILE A 68 10.57 -21.31 -8.20
C ILE A 68 10.34 -22.54 -9.09
N SER A 69 11.31 -22.86 -9.95
CA SER A 69 11.21 -24.04 -10.84
C SER A 69 11.04 -25.37 -10.09
N LYS A 70 11.61 -25.47 -8.88
CA LYS A 70 11.46 -26.66 -8.03
C LYS A 70 10.12 -26.70 -7.30
N LEU A 71 9.65 -25.52 -6.86
CA LEU A 71 8.45 -25.41 -6.04
C LEU A 71 7.15 -25.37 -6.84
N ILE A 72 7.20 -25.19 -8.17
CA ILE A 72 6.00 -25.07 -9.01
C ILE A 72 5.08 -26.29 -8.90
N ASN A 73 5.65 -27.47 -8.70
CA ASN A 73 4.90 -28.73 -8.57
C ASN A 73 4.06 -28.82 -7.29
N SER A 74 4.33 -27.97 -6.30
CA SER A 74 3.57 -27.90 -5.04
C SER A 74 2.65 -26.67 -4.98
N SER A 75 2.52 -25.92 -6.07
CA SER A 75 1.69 -24.70 -6.12
C SER A 75 0.17 -24.94 -5.95
N ASN A 76 -0.25 -26.21 -6.06
CA ASN A 76 -1.62 -26.65 -5.77
C ASN A 76 -1.93 -26.82 -4.29
N LEU A 77 -0.93 -26.73 -3.41
CA LEU A 77 -1.10 -26.84 -1.97
C LEU A 77 -1.25 -25.44 -1.34
N TYR A 78 -1.99 -25.37 -0.25
CA TYR A 78 -2.07 -24.16 0.55
C TYR A 78 -0.69 -23.80 1.11
N PRO A 79 -0.29 -22.52 1.06
CA PRO A 79 0.93 -22.07 1.74
C PRO A 79 0.76 -22.12 3.26
N ASP A 80 1.88 -22.07 3.98
CA ASP A 80 1.87 -21.82 5.43
C ASP A 80 1.26 -20.44 5.73
N SER A 81 0.05 -20.43 6.31
CA SER A 81 -0.70 -19.21 6.64
C SER A 81 0.00 -18.31 7.67
N ALA A 82 0.87 -18.88 8.50
CA ALA A 82 1.64 -18.16 9.49
C ALA A 82 2.96 -17.61 8.95
N SER A 83 3.38 -18.03 7.74
CA SER A 83 4.66 -17.66 7.10
C SER A 83 5.87 -17.89 7.99
N CYS A 84 5.91 -19.02 8.69
CA CYS A 84 6.87 -19.30 9.75
C CYS A 84 8.33 -19.21 9.28
N ASP A 85 8.66 -19.85 8.16
CA ASP A 85 10.02 -19.86 7.60
C ASP A 85 10.45 -18.45 7.14
N LEU A 86 9.54 -17.71 6.49
CA LEU A 86 9.80 -16.33 6.04
C LEU A 86 10.05 -15.42 7.25
N LYS A 87 9.22 -15.49 8.28
CA LYS A 87 9.40 -14.72 9.52
C LYS A 87 10.71 -15.05 10.22
N ALA A 88 11.09 -16.32 10.25
CA ALA A 88 12.36 -16.76 10.86
C ALA A 88 13.56 -16.15 10.12
N GLU A 89 13.57 -16.17 8.79
CA GLU A 89 14.67 -15.58 8.01
C GLU A 89 14.71 -14.04 8.11
N ILE A 90 13.55 -13.37 8.12
CA ILE A 90 13.48 -11.91 8.34
C ILE A 90 14.02 -11.59 9.75
N ALA A 91 13.55 -12.29 10.78
CA ALA A 91 13.98 -12.08 12.16
C ALA A 91 15.49 -12.21 12.31
N LYS A 92 16.08 -13.25 11.72
CA LYS A 92 17.53 -13.49 11.70
C LYS A 92 18.30 -12.40 10.94
N THR A 93 17.78 -12.00 9.75
CA THR A 93 18.45 -11.03 8.89
C THR A 93 18.51 -9.64 9.51
N PHE A 94 17.42 -9.23 10.16
CA PHE A 94 17.27 -7.88 10.74
C PHE A 94 17.48 -7.84 12.27
N ASN A 95 17.78 -8.98 12.89
CA ASN A 95 17.97 -9.10 14.33
C ASN A 95 16.78 -8.54 15.14
N ILE A 96 15.56 -8.99 14.79
CA ILE A 96 14.30 -8.61 15.44
C ILE A 96 13.53 -9.85 15.87
N ASP A 97 12.63 -9.71 16.86
CA ASP A 97 11.76 -10.81 17.27
C ASP A 97 10.79 -11.18 16.14
N LYS A 98 10.68 -12.48 15.83
CA LYS A 98 9.73 -13.00 14.83
C LYS A 98 8.27 -12.64 15.13
N ASN A 99 7.91 -12.43 16.39
CA ASN A 99 6.58 -12.03 16.82
C ASN A 99 6.26 -10.56 16.49
N MET A 100 7.28 -9.77 16.13
CA MET A 100 7.13 -8.39 15.63
C MET A 100 6.94 -8.33 14.12
N ILE A 101 6.84 -9.48 13.43
CA ILE A 101 6.75 -9.54 11.97
C ILE A 101 5.34 -9.95 11.57
N PHE A 102 4.71 -9.11 10.75
CA PHE A 102 3.46 -9.40 10.08
C PHE A 102 3.68 -9.45 8.56
N CYS A 103 3.21 -10.51 7.90
CA CYS A 103 3.36 -10.71 6.45
C CYS A 103 2.02 -10.53 5.74
N GLY A 104 2.05 -9.91 4.56
CA GLY A 104 0.86 -9.71 3.74
C GLY A 104 1.21 -9.70 2.25
N ALA A 105 0.20 -9.58 1.40
CA ALA A 105 0.35 -9.47 -0.05
C ALA A 105 0.87 -8.08 -0.46
N GLY A 106 2.11 -7.80 -0.11
CA GLY A 106 2.76 -6.50 -0.28
C GLY A 106 2.29 -5.45 0.73
N SER A 107 2.94 -4.28 0.70
CA SER A 107 2.59 -3.15 1.58
C SER A 107 1.16 -2.66 1.42
N ASP A 108 0.56 -2.81 0.24
CA ASP A 108 -0.82 -2.38 -0.01
C ASP A 108 -1.83 -3.13 0.86
N SER A 109 -1.69 -4.47 0.99
CA SER A 109 -2.55 -5.24 1.88
C SER A 109 -2.31 -4.89 3.36
N LEU A 110 -1.04 -4.70 3.74
CA LEU A 110 -0.69 -4.35 5.12
C LEU A 110 -1.25 -2.99 5.54
N ILE A 111 -1.18 -1.99 4.66
CA ILE A 111 -1.79 -0.67 4.89
C ILE A 111 -3.30 -0.80 5.12
N LYS A 112 -3.96 -1.58 4.27
CA LYS A 112 -5.40 -1.85 4.42
C LYS A 112 -5.70 -2.54 5.75
N ASP A 113 -4.94 -3.57 6.10
CA ASP A 113 -5.15 -4.35 7.31
C ASP A 113 -4.90 -3.51 8.58
N ILE A 114 -3.90 -2.62 8.57
CA ILE A 114 -3.68 -1.62 9.65
C ILE A 114 -4.91 -0.71 9.77
N CYS A 115 -5.37 -0.11 8.66
CA CYS A 115 -6.54 0.76 8.70
C CYS A 115 -7.79 0.05 9.24
N LEU A 116 -8.03 -1.20 8.81
CA LEU A 116 -9.17 -2.00 9.28
C LEU A 116 -9.07 -2.39 10.77
N THR A 117 -7.86 -2.54 11.29
CA THR A 117 -7.62 -2.99 12.67
C THR A 117 -7.63 -1.85 13.68
N VAL A 118 -7.12 -0.67 13.27
CA VAL A 118 -6.80 0.43 14.20
C VAL A 118 -7.75 1.61 14.09
N LEU A 119 -8.32 1.85 12.90
CA LEU A 119 -9.14 3.04 12.64
C LEU A 119 -10.65 2.73 12.74
N ASN A 120 -11.36 3.53 13.54
CA ASN A 120 -12.80 3.62 13.53
C ASN A 120 -13.26 4.81 12.66
N LYS A 121 -14.56 4.89 12.42
CA LYS A 121 -15.16 6.06 11.77
C LYS A 121 -14.86 7.32 12.58
N TYR A 122 -14.39 8.37 11.89
CA TYR A 122 -13.98 9.67 12.46
C TYR A 122 -12.66 9.68 13.24
N ASP A 123 -11.95 8.57 13.38
CA ASP A 123 -10.55 8.59 13.81
C ASP A 123 -9.68 9.30 12.76
N GLU A 124 -8.57 9.86 13.17
CA GLU A 124 -7.66 10.59 12.28
C GLU A 124 -6.43 9.77 11.91
N SER A 125 -6.03 9.92 10.64
CA SER A 125 -4.82 9.32 10.08
C SER A 125 -4.00 10.41 9.41
N ILE A 126 -2.81 10.71 9.95
CA ILE A 126 -1.93 11.78 9.48
C ILE A 126 -1.02 11.25 8.38
N MET A 127 -0.85 12.04 7.31
CA MET A 127 0.02 11.73 6.17
C MET A 127 0.50 13.00 5.49
N GLY A 128 1.56 12.90 4.68
CA GLY A 128 1.95 14.00 3.79
C GLY A 128 0.89 14.22 2.69
N GLU A 129 0.71 15.47 2.27
CA GLU A 129 -0.24 15.81 1.19
C GLU A 129 0.12 15.11 -0.13
N VAL A 130 1.43 14.98 -0.40
CA VAL A 130 1.95 14.26 -1.56
C VAL A 130 2.74 13.05 -1.07
N THR A 131 2.07 11.91 -0.97
CA THR A 131 2.66 10.64 -0.53
C THR A 131 1.96 9.46 -1.20
N PHE A 132 2.18 8.23 -0.72
CA PHE A 132 1.60 7.03 -1.33
C PHE A 132 0.07 7.04 -1.22
N PRO A 133 -0.67 7.03 -2.35
CA PRO A 133 -2.12 7.27 -2.36
C PRO A 133 -2.94 6.26 -1.56
N ARG A 134 -2.34 5.10 -1.25
CA ARG A 134 -3.03 4.03 -0.50
C ARG A 134 -3.27 4.38 0.96
N TYR A 135 -2.50 5.29 1.54
CA TYR A 135 -2.75 5.79 2.89
C TYR A 135 -4.10 6.50 2.96
N GLU A 136 -4.33 7.48 2.08
CA GLU A 136 -5.58 8.23 2.00
C GLU A 136 -6.76 7.32 1.66
N SER A 137 -6.65 6.52 0.61
CA SER A 137 -7.76 5.69 0.14
C SER A 137 -8.20 4.66 1.18
N ASN A 138 -7.26 4.00 1.88
CA ASN A 138 -7.62 3.03 2.92
C ASN A 138 -8.17 3.69 4.19
N THR A 139 -7.69 4.89 4.54
CA THR A 139 -8.27 5.70 5.62
C THR A 139 -9.75 6.03 5.33
N LEU A 140 -10.05 6.52 4.12
CA LEU A 140 -11.42 6.85 3.71
C LEU A 140 -12.34 5.62 3.64
N ILE A 141 -11.85 4.46 3.19
CA ILE A 141 -12.64 3.22 3.09
C ILE A 141 -13.21 2.79 4.43
N VAL A 142 -12.51 3.03 5.53
CA VAL A 142 -12.99 2.71 6.89
C VAL A 142 -13.82 3.84 7.52
N GLY A 143 -13.97 4.98 6.83
CA GLY A 143 -14.71 6.15 7.31
C GLY A 143 -13.89 7.04 8.25
N ALA A 144 -12.58 6.84 8.34
CA ALA A 144 -11.67 7.70 9.07
C ALA A 144 -11.29 8.95 8.26
N ILE A 145 -10.68 9.92 8.91
CA ILE A 145 -10.35 11.25 8.37
C ILE A 145 -8.86 11.32 8.01
N PRO A 146 -8.49 11.47 6.74
CA PRO A 146 -7.11 11.71 6.37
C PRO A 146 -6.72 13.15 6.68
N VAL A 147 -5.75 13.36 7.57
CA VAL A 147 -5.16 14.66 7.89
C VAL A 147 -3.91 14.82 7.03
N LYS A 148 -4.01 15.64 5.98
CA LYS A 148 -2.93 15.85 5.00
C LYS A 148 -2.08 17.06 5.38
N ILE A 149 -0.78 16.82 5.57
CA ILE A 149 0.19 17.85 5.95
C ILE A 149 0.93 18.33 4.71
N PRO A 150 0.96 19.66 4.43
CA PRO A 150 1.70 20.21 3.31
C PRO A 150 3.17 19.80 3.31
N MET A 151 3.70 19.57 2.11
CA MET A 151 5.11 19.20 1.95
C MET A 151 6.02 20.41 2.15
N LYS A 152 7.19 20.18 2.75
CA LYS A 152 8.26 21.19 2.87
C LYS A 152 9.41 20.85 1.92
N ASN A 153 9.59 21.63 0.86
CA ASN A 153 10.61 21.36 -0.16
C ASN A 153 10.52 19.93 -0.75
N ASN A 154 9.33 19.47 -1.06
CA ASN A 154 9.01 18.10 -1.51
C ASN A 154 9.34 16.98 -0.51
N LYS A 155 9.67 17.30 0.72
CA LYS A 155 9.84 16.35 1.84
C LYS A 155 8.61 16.33 2.74
N LEU A 156 8.44 15.23 3.48
CA LEU A 156 7.49 15.19 4.59
C LEU A 156 7.92 16.20 5.66
N ASP A 157 7.03 17.06 6.07
CA ASP A 157 7.23 17.97 7.22
C ASP A 157 6.86 17.21 8.51
N ILE A 158 7.83 16.43 9.01
CA ILE A 158 7.62 15.56 10.18
C ILE A 158 7.21 16.37 11.41
N GLU A 159 7.77 17.57 11.59
CA GLU A 159 7.46 18.44 12.72
C GLU A 159 5.97 18.82 12.70
N LYS A 160 5.48 19.29 11.56
CA LYS A 160 4.04 19.59 11.40
C LYS A 160 3.16 18.35 11.46
N MET A 161 3.66 17.18 11.04
CA MET A 161 2.91 15.93 11.18
C MET A 161 2.71 15.58 12.66
N VAL A 162 3.73 15.78 13.50
CA VAL A 162 3.64 15.54 14.94
C VAL A 162 2.79 16.62 15.63
N GLU A 163 2.94 17.90 15.24
CA GLU A 163 2.12 19.00 15.75
C GLU A 163 0.61 18.83 15.45
N ALA A 164 0.28 18.12 14.39
CA ALA A 164 -1.10 17.85 13.99
C ALA A 164 -1.77 16.70 14.77
N ILE A 165 -1.08 16.07 15.72
CA ILE A 165 -1.63 14.99 16.55
C ILE A 165 -2.73 15.53 17.45
N THR A 166 -3.87 14.85 17.46
CA THR A 166 -5.01 15.09 18.34
C THR A 166 -5.40 13.82 19.10
N ASP A 167 -6.34 13.91 20.02
CA ASP A 167 -6.90 12.74 20.72
C ASP A 167 -7.56 11.72 19.77
N LYS A 168 -7.93 12.14 18.56
CA LYS A 168 -8.52 11.30 17.51
C LYS A 168 -7.49 10.62 16.63
N THR A 169 -6.23 11.06 16.68
CA THR A 169 -5.17 10.50 15.84
C THR A 169 -4.83 9.08 16.31
N LYS A 170 -4.92 8.12 15.39
CA LYS A 170 -4.57 6.71 15.65
C LYS A 170 -3.40 6.23 14.80
N VAL A 171 -3.19 6.84 13.63
CA VAL A 171 -2.15 6.42 12.69
C VAL A 171 -1.44 7.64 12.12
N ILE A 172 -0.11 7.55 12.00
CA ILE A 172 0.72 8.50 11.27
C ILE A 172 1.55 7.71 10.26
N TRP A 173 1.48 8.12 8.98
CA TRP A 173 2.19 7.47 7.88
C TRP A 173 3.47 8.21 7.53
N PHE A 174 4.60 7.63 7.87
CA PHE A 174 5.92 8.12 7.50
C PHE A 174 6.47 7.32 6.32
N CYS A 175 6.27 7.79 5.10
CA CYS A 175 6.78 7.16 3.88
C CYS A 175 8.25 7.55 3.67
N ASN A 176 9.18 6.63 3.89
CA ASN A 176 10.62 6.90 3.77
C ASN A 176 11.37 5.76 3.06
N PRO A 177 11.94 5.97 1.87
CA PRO A 177 11.82 7.17 1.01
C PRO A 177 10.36 7.47 0.62
N ASN A 178 10.02 8.77 0.53
CA ASN A 178 8.65 9.14 0.18
C ASN A 178 8.35 8.81 -1.29
N ASN A 179 7.20 8.21 -1.53
CA ASN A 179 6.65 7.96 -2.85
C ASN A 179 5.55 9.01 -3.13
N PRO A 180 5.63 9.86 -4.19
CA PRO A 180 6.51 9.72 -5.36
C PRO A 180 7.78 10.60 -5.34
N THR A 181 8.03 11.41 -4.32
CA THR A 181 9.06 12.46 -4.36
C THR A 181 10.50 11.92 -4.26
N GLY A 182 10.68 10.69 -3.75
CA GLY A 182 11.99 10.08 -3.53
C GLY A 182 12.83 10.73 -2.42
N THR A 183 12.27 11.72 -1.71
CA THR A 183 12.95 12.40 -0.62
C THR A 183 12.99 11.55 0.64
N ILE A 184 14.01 11.74 1.46
CA ILE A 184 14.21 11.00 2.70
C ILE A 184 14.31 11.94 3.90
N PHE A 185 14.00 11.41 5.07
CA PHE A 185 14.44 11.94 6.35
C PHE A 185 15.35 10.93 7.03
N THR A 186 16.29 11.43 7.82
CA THR A 186 17.25 10.60 8.56
C THR A 186 16.66 10.10 9.87
N GLU A 187 17.21 9.01 10.39
CA GLU A 187 16.86 8.50 11.71
C GLU A 187 16.99 9.59 12.80
N LYS A 188 18.06 10.37 12.74
CA LYS A 188 18.30 11.48 13.69
C LYS A 188 17.18 12.53 13.62
N GLU A 189 16.78 12.95 12.42
CA GLU A 189 15.66 13.89 12.23
C GLU A 189 14.38 13.31 12.81
N PHE A 190 14.07 12.03 12.51
CA PHE A 190 12.88 11.36 13.00
C PHE A 190 12.84 11.28 14.54
N ILE A 191 13.88 10.75 15.16
CA ILE A 191 13.95 10.58 16.63
C ILE A 191 13.87 11.93 17.34
N SER A 192 14.52 12.98 16.82
CA SER A 192 14.52 14.32 17.43
C SER A 192 13.14 14.97 17.49
N ILE A 193 12.22 14.53 16.64
CA ILE A 193 10.87 15.10 16.53
C ILE A 193 9.84 14.21 17.26
N VAL A 194 9.93 12.88 17.10
CA VAL A 194 8.94 11.96 17.66
C VAL A 194 9.07 11.78 19.18
N ASN A 195 10.24 12.06 19.75
CA ASN A 195 10.47 12.00 21.20
C ASN A 195 10.10 13.33 21.94
N LYS A 196 9.62 14.35 21.23
CA LYS A 196 9.09 15.58 21.82
C LYS A 196 7.64 15.41 22.25
#